data_3fbfc89d960ac2256fa6b59c34dca5a7
#
_entry.id   3fbfc89d960ac2256fa6b59c34dca5a7
#
_cell.length_a   1.000
_cell.length_b   1.000
_cell.length_c   1.000
_cell.angle_alpha   90.00
_cell.angle_beta   90.00
_cell.angle_gamma   90.00
#
_symmetry.space_group_name_H-M   'P 1'
#
loop_
_entity.id
_entity.type
_entity.pdbx_description
1 polymer ?
#
loop_
_entity_poly.entity_id
_entity_poly.type
_entity_poly.pdbx_seq_one_letter_code
_entity_poly.pdbx_strand_id
1 'polypeptide(L)'
;MKRILFILLVVTASTTVMAGMSTSKVRKETRFLTDKMAYELDLNNPQYNDVYEINYDFIYSLRNIMDYVVRGDEWALDDYYEALDIRNDDLRWVLSDAQYRRFLGAE
;
A
#
# COMPACT_ATOMS: atom_id res chain seq x y z
N MET A 1 -6.77 -15.11 1.45
CA MET A 1 -5.60 -14.27 1.54
C MET A 1 -5.92 -12.84 1.25
N LYS A 2 -6.35 -12.17 2.30
CA LYS A 2 -6.82 -10.80 2.17
C LYS A 2 -5.71 -9.84 1.75
N ARG A 3 -4.48 -10.07 2.22
CA ARG A 3 -3.35 -9.24 1.83
C ARG A 3 -3.11 -9.25 0.33
N ILE A 4 -3.22 -10.43 -0.28
CA ILE A 4 -2.98 -10.59 -1.71
C ILE A 4 -4.03 -9.84 -2.52
N LEU A 5 -5.30 -9.89 -2.08
CA LEU A 5 -6.36 -9.16 -2.75
C LEU A 5 -6.12 -7.66 -2.72
N PHE A 6 -5.62 -7.16 -1.59
CA PHE A 6 -5.34 -5.74 -1.44
C PHE A 6 -4.22 -5.30 -2.38
N ILE A 7 -3.14 -6.08 -2.45
CA ILE A 7 -2.03 -5.72 -3.33
C ILE A 7 -2.41 -5.85 -4.80
N LEU A 8 -3.25 -6.80 -5.15
CA LEU A 8 -3.71 -6.94 -6.52
C LEU A 8 -4.43 -5.70 -7.01
N LEU A 9 -5.13 -5.03 -6.11
CA LEU A 9 -5.78 -3.78 -6.45
C LEU A 9 -4.76 -2.72 -6.88
N VAL A 10 -3.66 -2.63 -6.15
CA VAL A 10 -2.57 -1.70 -6.48
C VAL A 10 -1.92 -2.09 -7.80
N VAL A 11 -1.64 -3.37 -7.98
CA VAL A 11 -1.02 -3.88 -9.21
C VAL A 11 -1.91 -3.61 -10.40
N THR A 12 -3.21 -3.81 -10.27
CA THR A 12 -4.14 -3.57 -11.37
C THR A 12 -4.12 -2.11 -11.79
N ALA A 13 -4.03 -1.20 -10.82
CA ALA A 13 -3.98 0.23 -11.12
C ALA A 13 -2.67 0.62 -11.81
N SER A 14 -1.63 -0.21 -11.69
CA SER A 14 -0.30 0.10 -12.21
C SER A 14 0.15 -0.83 -13.33
N THR A 15 -0.77 -1.54 -13.96
CA THR A 15 -0.40 -2.61 -14.92
C THR A 15 0.38 -2.14 -16.12
N THR A 16 0.31 -0.85 -16.45
CA THR A 16 1.01 -0.34 -17.62
C THR A 16 2.47 -0.01 -17.33
N VAL A 17 2.90 -0.10 -16.09
CA VAL A 17 4.26 0.26 -15.70
C VAL A 17 5.18 -0.92 -15.94
N MET A 18 6.19 -0.73 -16.80
CA MET A 18 7.10 -1.81 -17.18
C MET A 18 8.42 -1.78 -16.44
N ALA A 19 8.99 -0.61 -16.23
CA ALA A 19 10.36 -0.49 -15.71
C ALA A 19 10.40 0.32 -14.42
N GLY A 20 9.38 0.20 -13.61
CA GLY A 20 9.28 0.98 -12.41
C GLY A 20 8.34 2.15 -12.59
N MET A 21 7.99 2.76 -11.50
CA MET A 21 6.99 3.81 -11.48
C MET A 21 7.66 5.16 -11.30
N SER A 22 7.25 6.16 -12.09
CA SER A 22 7.71 7.53 -11.89
C SER A 22 7.16 8.07 -10.56
N THR A 23 7.79 9.10 -10.03
CA THR A 23 7.34 9.74 -8.80
C THR A 23 5.90 10.25 -8.93
N SER A 24 5.57 10.78 -10.10
CA SER A 24 4.22 11.27 -10.37
C SER A 24 3.20 10.13 -10.28
N LYS A 25 3.54 8.98 -10.82
CA LYS A 25 2.67 7.81 -10.77
C LYS A 25 2.53 7.29 -9.33
N VAL A 26 3.63 7.30 -8.58
CA VAL A 26 3.59 6.90 -7.19
C VAL A 26 2.63 7.80 -6.40
N ARG A 27 2.70 9.12 -6.61
CA ARG A 27 1.79 10.03 -5.91
C ARG A 27 0.33 9.77 -6.27
N LYS A 28 0.07 9.47 -7.53
CA LYS A 28 -1.29 9.20 -7.98
C LYS A 28 -1.86 7.95 -7.32
N GLU A 29 -1.07 6.88 -7.30
CA GLU A 29 -1.47 5.63 -6.66
C GLU A 29 -1.63 5.81 -5.14
N THR A 30 -0.74 6.59 -4.54
CA THR A 30 -0.80 6.88 -3.11
C THR A 30 -2.09 7.61 -2.76
N ARG A 31 -2.46 8.60 -3.55
CA ARG A 31 -3.70 9.34 -3.32
C ARG A 31 -4.91 8.42 -3.43
N PHE A 32 -4.93 7.60 -4.48
CA PHE A 32 -6.05 6.68 -4.69
C PHE A 32 -6.22 5.75 -3.49
N LEU A 33 -5.12 5.16 -3.06
CA LEU A 33 -5.14 4.23 -1.93
C LEU A 33 -5.54 4.93 -0.64
N THR A 34 -4.98 6.11 -0.40
CA THR A 34 -5.25 6.86 0.83
C THR A 34 -6.70 7.34 0.88
N ASP A 35 -7.24 7.79 -0.26
CA ASP A 35 -8.64 8.20 -0.33
C ASP A 35 -9.57 7.04 -0.02
N LYS A 36 -9.25 5.86 -0.53
CA LYS A 36 -10.02 4.66 -0.26
C LYS A 36 -9.99 4.31 1.23
N MET A 37 -8.80 4.36 1.82
CA MET A 37 -8.67 4.09 3.25
C MET A 37 -9.37 5.15 4.11
N ALA A 38 -9.30 6.40 3.70
CA ALA A 38 -9.98 7.48 4.43
C ALA A 38 -11.48 7.26 4.46
N TYR A 39 -12.04 6.82 3.36
CA TYR A 39 -13.45 6.52 3.27
C TYR A 39 -13.82 5.30 4.14
N GLU A 40 -13.06 4.23 4.02
CA GLU A 40 -13.38 2.98 4.70
C GLU A 40 -13.12 3.03 6.20
N LEU A 41 -12.12 3.80 6.62
CA LEU A 41 -11.69 3.86 8.02
C LEU A 41 -12.13 5.15 8.71
N ASP A 42 -12.73 6.07 7.97
CA ASP A 42 -13.19 7.35 8.51
C ASP A 42 -12.03 8.12 9.15
N LEU A 43 -10.97 8.33 8.37
CA LEU A 43 -9.77 9.02 8.85
C LEU A 43 -10.03 10.51 9.08
N ASN A 44 -9.48 11.05 10.15
CA ASN A 44 -9.45 12.50 10.32
C ASN A 44 -8.29 13.11 9.51
N ASN A 45 -8.20 14.43 9.46
CA ASN A 45 -7.19 15.08 8.62
C ASN A 45 -5.74 14.75 9.00
N PRO A 46 -5.36 14.79 10.28
CA PRO A 46 -4.00 14.37 10.64
C PRO A 46 -3.71 12.92 10.27
N GLN A 47 -4.67 12.03 10.47
CA GLN A 47 -4.51 10.64 10.09
C GLN A 47 -4.36 10.49 8.58
N TYR A 48 -5.15 11.24 7.81
CA TYR A 48 -5.04 11.21 6.35
C TYR A 48 -3.62 11.52 5.90
N ASN A 49 -3.05 12.59 6.45
CA ASN A 49 -1.70 13.00 6.07
C ASN A 49 -0.66 11.93 6.43
N ASP A 50 -0.78 11.35 7.61
CA ASP A 50 0.15 10.32 8.06
C ASP A 50 0.00 9.04 7.23
N VAL A 51 -1.23 8.64 6.95
CA VAL A 51 -1.50 7.47 6.12
C VAL A 51 -1.00 7.69 4.70
N TYR A 52 -1.15 8.91 4.18
CA TYR A 52 -0.62 9.23 2.85
C TYR A 52 0.88 8.98 2.80
N GLU A 53 1.64 9.47 3.80
CA GLU A 53 3.08 9.27 3.82
C GLU A 53 3.47 7.80 3.94
N ILE A 54 2.75 7.06 4.78
CA ILE A 54 2.99 5.62 4.93
C ILE A 54 2.73 4.89 3.62
N ASN A 55 1.63 5.20 2.95
CA ASN A 55 1.31 4.59 1.66
C ASN A 55 2.30 5.00 0.59
N TYR A 56 2.74 6.25 0.59
CA TYR A 56 3.74 6.70 -0.37
C TYR A 56 5.03 5.89 -0.24
N ASP A 57 5.52 5.76 0.98
CA ASP A 57 6.75 5.00 1.21
C ASP A 57 6.60 3.54 0.81
N PHE A 58 5.44 2.97 1.10
CA PHE A 58 5.14 1.60 0.72
C PHE A 58 5.16 1.42 -0.80
N ILE A 59 4.40 2.24 -1.51
CA ILE A 59 4.30 2.14 -2.97
C ILE A 59 5.64 2.45 -3.62
N TYR A 60 6.34 3.47 -3.11
CA TYR A 60 7.65 3.84 -3.62
C TYR A 60 8.65 2.69 -3.48
N SER A 61 8.63 2.01 -2.35
CA SER A 61 9.55 0.90 -2.12
C SER A 61 9.29 -0.28 -3.06
N LEU A 62 8.07 -0.41 -3.56
CA LEU A 62 7.70 -1.51 -4.45
C LEU A 62 7.82 -1.17 -5.93
N ARG A 63 8.05 0.09 -6.27
CA ARG A 63 7.94 0.54 -7.66
C ARG A 63 8.87 -0.17 -8.64
N ASN A 64 10.00 -0.67 -8.17
CA ASN A 64 10.98 -1.32 -9.03
C ASN A 64 10.89 -2.85 -8.98
N ILE A 65 10.04 -3.41 -8.13
CA ILE A 65 9.97 -4.87 -7.97
C ILE A 65 8.61 -5.46 -8.33
N MET A 66 7.61 -4.63 -8.64
CA MET A 66 6.25 -5.13 -8.82
C MET A 66 6.13 -6.15 -9.95
N ASP A 67 6.86 -5.94 -11.05
CA ASP A 67 6.84 -6.92 -12.14
C ASP A 67 7.31 -8.28 -11.68
N TYR A 68 8.33 -8.30 -10.82
CA TYR A 68 8.87 -9.54 -10.28
C TYR A 68 7.94 -10.17 -9.25
N VAL A 69 7.25 -9.32 -8.48
CA VAL A 69 6.24 -9.80 -7.52
C VAL A 69 5.11 -10.50 -8.26
N VAL A 70 4.64 -9.89 -9.34
CA VAL A 70 3.55 -10.46 -10.15
C VAL A 70 3.96 -11.80 -10.75
N ARG A 71 5.22 -11.94 -11.16
CA ARG A 71 5.73 -13.21 -11.71
C ARG A 71 5.94 -14.27 -10.64
N GLY A 72 5.91 -13.89 -9.36
CA GLY A 72 6.12 -14.82 -8.28
C GLY A 72 7.59 -15.10 -7.98
N ASP A 73 8.50 -14.20 -8.40
CA ASP A 73 9.92 -14.35 -8.09
C ASP A 73 10.11 -14.26 -6.58
N GLU A 74 10.81 -15.26 -6.03
CA GLU A 74 10.89 -15.46 -4.59
C GLU A 74 11.51 -14.26 -3.85
N TRP A 75 12.59 -13.72 -4.39
CA TRP A 75 13.26 -12.59 -3.74
C TRP A 75 12.36 -11.36 -3.70
N ALA A 76 11.56 -11.14 -4.75
CA ALA A 76 10.67 -10.00 -4.83
C ALA A 76 9.48 -10.16 -3.89
N LEU A 77 8.99 -11.39 -3.75
CA LEU A 77 7.93 -11.67 -2.80
C LEU A 77 8.38 -11.44 -1.36
N ASP A 78 9.60 -11.84 -1.04
CA ASP A 78 10.15 -11.59 0.29
C ASP A 78 10.24 -10.09 0.58
N ASP A 79 10.73 -9.31 -0.37
CA ASP A 79 10.81 -7.86 -0.23
C ASP A 79 9.42 -7.25 -0.12
N TYR A 80 8.47 -7.77 -0.86
CA TYR A 80 7.10 -7.30 -0.81
C TYR A 80 6.48 -7.54 0.58
N TYR A 81 6.64 -8.75 1.13
CA TYR A 81 6.09 -9.05 2.44
C TYR A 81 6.76 -8.24 3.54
N GLU A 82 8.04 -7.96 3.40
CA GLU A 82 8.73 -7.08 4.34
C GLU A 82 8.15 -5.67 4.28
N ALA A 83 7.92 -5.15 3.09
CA ALA A 83 7.32 -3.83 2.91
C ALA A 83 5.92 -3.77 3.51
N LEU A 84 5.13 -4.84 3.36
CA LEU A 84 3.81 -4.93 3.98
C LEU A 84 3.90 -4.87 5.51
N ASP A 85 4.85 -5.57 6.08
CA ASP A 85 5.01 -5.59 7.54
C ASP A 85 5.40 -4.23 8.06
N ILE A 86 6.30 -3.54 7.36
CA ILE A 86 6.69 -2.18 7.73
C ILE A 86 5.49 -1.24 7.66
N ARG A 87 4.73 -1.30 6.57
CA ARG A 87 3.52 -0.49 6.41
C ARG A 87 2.53 -0.74 7.55
N ASN A 88 2.28 -2.00 7.86
CA ASN A 88 1.31 -2.35 8.89
C ASN A 88 1.78 -1.87 10.26
N ASP A 89 3.05 -1.99 10.56
CA ASP A 89 3.59 -1.49 11.82
C ASP A 89 3.42 0.02 11.93
N ASP A 90 3.72 0.74 10.85
CA ASP A 90 3.56 2.19 10.83
C ASP A 90 2.10 2.60 11.02
N LEU A 91 1.18 1.90 10.38
CA LEU A 91 -0.25 2.20 10.52
C LEU A 91 -0.75 1.99 11.95
N ARG A 92 -0.16 1.07 12.70
CA ARG A 92 -0.58 0.84 14.08
C ARG A 92 -0.41 2.07 14.96
N TRP A 93 0.57 2.91 14.65
CA TRP A 93 0.84 4.12 15.42
C TRP A 93 -0.07 5.28 15.05
N VAL A 94 -0.70 5.21 13.88
CA VAL A 94 -1.53 6.29 13.35
C VAL A 94 -3.02 6.00 13.54
N LEU A 95 -3.42 4.74 13.38
CA LEU A 95 -4.82 4.34 13.45
C LEU A 95 -5.22 3.98 14.87
N SER A 96 -6.49 4.19 15.19
CA SER A 96 -7.05 3.64 16.42
C SER A 96 -7.10 2.11 16.31
N ASP A 97 -7.27 1.45 17.44
CA ASP A 97 -7.40 -0.02 17.46
C ASP A 97 -8.55 -0.49 16.58
N ALA A 98 -9.67 0.20 16.63
CA ALA A 98 -10.83 -0.15 15.83
C ALA A 98 -10.57 0.04 14.35
N GLN A 99 -9.91 1.15 13.99
CA GLN A 99 -9.55 1.42 12.59
C GLN A 99 -8.56 0.39 12.08
N TYR A 100 -7.56 0.07 12.88
CA TYR A 100 -6.54 -0.91 12.47
C TYR A 100 -7.14 -2.29 12.26
N ARG A 101 -8.03 -2.73 13.16
CA ARG A 101 -8.72 -4.01 12.98
C ARG A 101 -9.59 -4.00 11.74
N ARG A 102 -10.25 -2.88 11.45
CA ARG A 102 -11.05 -2.76 10.25
C ARG A 102 -10.18 -2.80 9.01
N PHE A 103 -9.03 -2.14 9.05
CA PHE A 103 -8.08 -2.17 7.94
C PHE A 103 -7.61 -3.60 7.66
N LEU A 104 -7.23 -4.34 8.69
CA LEU A 104 -6.80 -5.73 8.52
C LEU A 104 -7.93 -6.60 7.97
N GLY A 105 -9.16 -6.34 8.38
CA GLY A 105 -10.32 -7.07 7.89
C GLY A 105 -10.66 -6.76 6.44
N ALA A 106 -10.30 -5.57 5.95
CA ALA A 106 -10.58 -5.17 4.59
C ALA A 106 -9.56 -5.71 3.60
N GLU A 107 -8.38 -6.08 4.09
CA GLU A 107 -7.36 -6.67 3.21
C GLU A 107 -7.80 -8.05 2.78
#